data_67c7cfcd439b9f26c13b35ab76b517c4
#
_entry.id   67c7cfcd439b9f26c13b35ab76b517c4
#
_cell.length_a   1.000
_cell.length_b   1.000
_cell.length_c   1.000
_cell.angle_alpha   90.00
_cell.angle_beta   90.00
_cell.angle_gamma   90.00
#
_symmetry.space_group_name_H-M   'P 1'
#
loop_
_entity.id
_entity.type
_entity.pdbx_description
1 polymer ?
#
loop_
_entity_poly.entity_id
_entity_poly.type
_entity_poly.pdbx_seq_one_letter_code
_entity_poly.pdbx_strand_id
1 'polypeptide(L)'
;MNTQHQGQTIAQYRKSKNWSQEDLAGALRVDTRTVQRMEKQSMIKNIERRQLLVGLLSIPVALMGLEVEQQLSQKTSVAANHDRMSFFEEEIATRWDVYHTGGTLRASRGLAMWLGEMTNFARSAQGSVWHERALSLLSMSYQLQSSVSRDMMQYDLAHTAFKKAYRIAKELNDSEMMAASLAREGVTLIQQEQAAEAIRFLTAAYEITKGGKTPFLRGFILQALSEAYAKTGQHQECWQCITLAERILERPEHAQERNLTRFNIASITAQKGVDAVILKDYDRAIVLIDKSLVHYDPTRIRGRARLIAQKAEAYHGLGMLDASMMTAEEALILAHSVGSDRTVARIRQLHATLATSSGKEPSVARLGTLLTQQR
;
A
#
# COMPACT_ATOMS: atom_id res chain seq x y z
N MET A 1 -15.94 -23.25 43.84
CA MET A 1 -16.75 -22.09 43.42
C MET A 1 -18.20 -22.48 43.55
N ASN A 2 -18.95 -21.84 44.46
CA ASN A 2 -20.37 -22.14 44.67
C ASN A 2 -21.14 -21.74 43.42
N THR A 3 -21.61 -22.70 42.64
CA THR A 3 -22.50 -22.47 41.50
C THR A 3 -23.84 -22.00 42.04
N GLN A 4 -23.99 -20.68 42.17
CA GLN A 4 -25.23 -20.07 42.62
C GLN A 4 -26.33 -20.41 41.62
N HIS A 5 -27.44 -21.00 42.08
CA HIS A 5 -28.54 -21.51 41.27
C HIS A 5 -29.25 -20.33 40.59
N GLN A 6 -29.03 -20.11 39.30
CA GLN A 6 -29.52 -18.92 38.56
C GLN A 6 -31.04 -18.77 38.64
N GLY A 7 -31.81 -19.86 38.62
CA GLY A 7 -33.26 -19.80 38.79
C GLY A 7 -33.70 -19.29 40.17
N GLN A 8 -33.01 -19.67 41.24
CA GLN A 8 -33.25 -19.09 42.57
C GLN A 8 -32.92 -17.61 42.63
N THR A 9 -31.85 -17.21 41.98
CA THR A 9 -31.49 -15.80 41.86
C THR A 9 -32.58 -15.00 41.15
N ILE A 10 -33.14 -15.52 40.03
CA ILE A 10 -34.23 -14.88 39.31
C ILE A 10 -35.45 -14.73 40.24
N ALA A 11 -35.85 -15.79 40.95
CA ALA A 11 -36.99 -15.75 41.87
C ALA A 11 -36.78 -14.75 43.01
N GLN A 12 -35.57 -14.66 43.57
CA GLN A 12 -35.22 -13.72 44.62
C GLN A 12 -35.34 -12.26 44.14
N TYR A 13 -34.72 -11.92 42.99
CA TYR A 13 -34.74 -10.55 42.45
C TYR A 13 -36.12 -10.14 41.93
N ARG A 14 -36.90 -11.08 41.39
CA ARG A 14 -38.31 -10.85 41.04
C ARG A 14 -39.12 -10.45 42.26
N LYS A 15 -39.00 -11.25 43.36
CA LYS A 15 -39.68 -10.97 44.61
C LYS A 15 -39.27 -9.64 45.25
N SER A 16 -38.00 -9.29 45.18
CA SER A 16 -37.51 -7.99 45.70
C SER A 16 -38.10 -6.80 44.95
N LYS A 17 -38.53 -6.97 43.69
CA LYS A 17 -39.29 -5.99 42.91
C LYS A 17 -40.80 -6.05 43.11
N ASN A 18 -41.30 -6.90 44.02
CA ASN A 18 -42.72 -7.16 44.23
C ASN A 18 -43.45 -7.64 42.96
N TRP A 19 -42.75 -8.34 42.05
CA TRP A 19 -43.32 -8.87 40.85
C TRP A 19 -43.87 -10.32 41.07
N SER A 20 -45.05 -10.59 40.51
CA SER A 20 -45.57 -11.95 40.38
C SER A 20 -44.84 -12.70 39.23
N GLN A 21 -44.99 -14.01 39.14
CA GLN A 21 -44.51 -14.77 38.01
C GLN A 21 -45.20 -14.35 36.69
N GLU A 22 -46.42 -13.89 36.77
CA GLU A 22 -47.18 -13.37 35.63
C GLU A 22 -46.62 -12.02 35.14
N ASP A 23 -46.23 -11.13 36.07
CA ASP A 23 -45.59 -9.86 35.70
C ASP A 23 -44.26 -10.08 34.96
N LEU A 24 -43.44 -11.02 35.46
CA LEU A 24 -42.19 -11.38 34.77
C LEU A 24 -42.43 -12.05 33.42
N ALA A 25 -43.47 -12.91 33.34
CA ALA A 25 -43.86 -13.57 32.09
C ALA A 25 -44.31 -12.54 31.05
N GLY A 26 -45.10 -11.56 31.45
CA GLY A 26 -45.53 -10.44 30.60
C GLY A 26 -44.34 -9.60 30.10
N ALA A 27 -43.43 -9.26 31.00
CA ALA A 27 -42.23 -8.49 30.66
C ALA A 27 -41.29 -9.23 29.70
N LEU A 28 -41.19 -10.54 29.84
CA LEU A 28 -40.40 -11.42 28.96
C LEU A 28 -41.14 -11.87 27.68
N ARG A 29 -42.42 -11.54 27.55
CA ARG A 29 -43.32 -12.01 26.47
C ARG A 29 -43.33 -13.54 26.33
N VAL A 30 -43.46 -14.25 27.45
CA VAL A 30 -43.53 -15.70 27.54
C VAL A 30 -44.71 -16.10 28.42
N ASP A 31 -45.05 -17.39 28.45
CA ASP A 31 -46.07 -17.91 29.37
C ASP A 31 -45.52 -18.06 30.81
N THR A 32 -46.39 -18.02 31.79
CA THR A 32 -46.09 -18.17 33.22
C THR A 32 -45.40 -19.49 33.55
N ARG A 33 -45.72 -20.58 32.83
CA ARG A 33 -45.08 -21.89 33.01
C ARG A 33 -43.60 -21.84 32.61
N THR A 34 -43.26 -21.01 31.62
CA THR A 34 -41.87 -20.78 31.21
C THR A 34 -41.09 -20.09 32.33
N VAL A 35 -41.66 -19.11 33.02
CA VAL A 35 -41.03 -18.46 34.19
C VAL A 35 -40.85 -19.45 35.32
N GLN A 36 -41.90 -20.24 35.63
CA GLN A 36 -41.82 -21.27 36.66
C GLN A 36 -40.71 -22.29 36.39
N ARG A 37 -40.54 -22.68 35.13
CA ARG A 37 -39.48 -23.61 34.72
C ARG A 37 -38.10 -22.96 34.84
N MET A 38 -37.97 -21.68 34.47
CA MET A 38 -36.69 -20.93 34.61
C MET A 38 -36.26 -20.81 36.07
N GLU A 39 -37.21 -20.52 36.99
CA GLU A 39 -36.91 -20.40 38.44
C GLU A 39 -36.48 -21.73 39.08
N LYS A 40 -36.73 -22.85 38.42
CA LYS A 40 -36.30 -24.19 38.86
C LYS A 40 -34.97 -24.65 38.24
N GLN A 41 -34.47 -23.94 37.25
CA GLN A 41 -33.22 -24.30 36.56
C GLN A 41 -31.97 -23.85 37.30
N SER A 42 -30.99 -24.73 37.41
CA SER A 42 -29.68 -24.36 37.97
C SER A 42 -28.95 -23.35 37.09
N MET A 43 -29.13 -23.45 35.76
CA MET A 43 -28.51 -22.56 34.78
C MET A 43 -29.45 -22.28 33.61
N ILE A 44 -29.57 -21.03 33.21
CA ILE A 44 -30.29 -20.62 32.00
C ILE A 44 -29.32 -20.69 30.79
N LYS A 45 -29.56 -21.63 29.88
CA LYS A 45 -28.67 -21.87 28.73
C LYS A 45 -28.60 -20.70 27.72
N ASN A 46 -29.76 -20.02 27.51
CA ASN A 46 -29.84 -18.93 26.52
C ASN A 46 -29.25 -17.64 27.11
N ILE A 47 -28.16 -17.15 26.48
CA ILE A 47 -27.42 -15.98 26.91
C ILE A 47 -28.22 -14.67 26.78
N GLU A 48 -28.98 -14.50 25.69
CA GLU A 48 -29.83 -13.33 25.47
C GLU A 48 -30.91 -13.22 26.54
N ARG A 49 -31.46 -14.37 26.95
CA ARG A 49 -32.45 -14.45 28.02
C ARG A 49 -31.84 -14.07 29.38
N ARG A 50 -30.59 -14.47 29.65
CA ARG A 50 -29.87 -14.05 30.87
C ARG A 50 -29.63 -12.54 30.86
N GLN A 51 -29.24 -11.94 29.72
CA GLN A 51 -29.06 -10.51 29.56
C GLN A 51 -30.36 -9.73 29.80
N LEU A 52 -31.46 -10.19 29.22
CA LEU A 52 -32.81 -9.62 29.48
C LEU A 52 -33.20 -9.66 30.96
N LEU A 53 -32.97 -10.78 31.64
CA LEU A 53 -33.27 -10.94 33.06
C LEU A 53 -32.41 -10.02 33.94
N VAL A 54 -31.13 -9.87 33.61
CA VAL A 54 -30.23 -8.90 34.26
C VAL A 54 -30.78 -7.48 34.15
N GLY A 55 -31.19 -7.07 32.95
CA GLY A 55 -31.75 -5.72 32.71
C GLY A 55 -33.10 -5.51 33.42
N LEU A 56 -34.03 -6.47 33.26
CA LEU A 56 -35.39 -6.36 33.83
C LEU A 56 -35.42 -6.42 35.36
N LEU A 57 -34.62 -7.30 35.95
CA LEU A 57 -34.64 -7.55 37.40
C LEU A 57 -33.50 -6.85 38.15
N SER A 58 -32.58 -6.16 37.45
CA SER A 58 -31.39 -5.55 38.02
C SER A 58 -30.49 -6.55 38.76
N ILE A 59 -30.38 -7.78 38.24
CA ILE A 59 -29.53 -8.82 38.79
C ILE A 59 -28.07 -8.47 38.49
N PRO A 60 -27.12 -8.58 39.43
CA PRO A 60 -25.69 -8.44 39.14
C PRO A 60 -25.25 -9.43 38.07
N VAL A 61 -24.50 -8.95 37.06
CA VAL A 61 -24.09 -9.72 35.86
C VAL A 61 -23.36 -11.02 36.23
N ALA A 62 -22.50 -10.95 37.26
CA ALA A 62 -21.77 -12.09 37.81
C ALA A 62 -22.65 -13.25 38.27
N LEU A 63 -23.82 -12.94 38.87
CA LEU A 63 -24.76 -13.96 39.38
C LEU A 63 -25.47 -14.73 38.26
N MET A 64 -25.47 -14.18 37.04
CA MET A 64 -26.01 -14.84 35.85
C MET A 64 -24.92 -15.46 34.97
N GLY A 65 -23.64 -15.41 35.41
CA GLY A 65 -22.50 -16.00 34.69
C GLY A 65 -22.12 -15.27 33.38
N LEU A 66 -22.57 -14.04 33.21
CA LEU A 66 -22.36 -13.28 31.97
C LEU A 66 -20.95 -12.68 31.87
N GLU A 67 -20.28 -12.36 32.98
CA GLU A 67 -18.92 -11.82 32.97
C GLU A 67 -17.91 -12.79 32.38
N VAL A 68 -18.03 -14.09 32.72
CA VAL A 68 -17.14 -15.13 32.20
C VAL A 68 -17.35 -15.33 30.69
N GLU A 69 -18.62 -15.29 30.24
CA GLU A 69 -18.94 -15.45 28.82
C GLU A 69 -18.56 -14.21 27.99
N GLN A 70 -18.70 -13.02 28.55
CA GLN A 70 -18.20 -11.79 27.91
C GLN A 70 -16.67 -11.81 27.77
N GLN A 71 -15.94 -12.28 28.81
CA GLN A 71 -14.48 -12.44 28.75
C GLN A 71 -14.06 -13.52 27.74
N LEU A 72 -14.78 -14.64 27.66
CA LEU A 72 -14.52 -15.69 26.65
C LEU A 72 -14.82 -15.19 25.25
N SER A 73 -15.96 -14.52 25.03
CA SER A 73 -16.30 -13.90 23.74
C SER A 73 -15.28 -12.83 23.33
N GLN A 74 -14.81 -12.00 24.25
CA GLN A 74 -13.77 -11.03 24.00
C GLN A 74 -12.43 -11.69 23.66
N LYS A 75 -12.01 -12.73 24.40
CA LYS A 75 -10.78 -13.48 24.11
C LYS A 75 -10.82 -14.15 22.73
N THR A 76 -11.95 -14.78 22.37
CA THR A 76 -12.13 -15.40 21.05
C THR A 76 -12.13 -14.35 19.94
N SER A 77 -12.78 -13.20 20.15
CA SER A 77 -12.77 -12.08 19.21
C SER A 77 -11.38 -11.45 19.06
N VAL A 78 -10.63 -11.35 20.16
CA VAL A 78 -9.25 -10.83 20.14
C VAL A 78 -8.31 -11.78 19.38
N ALA A 79 -8.42 -13.09 19.61
CA ALA A 79 -7.63 -14.08 18.86
C ALA A 79 -7.97 -14.08 17.37
N ALA A 80 -9.26 -14.08 17.01
CA ALA A 80 -9.70 -14.02 15.62
C ALA A 80 -9.24 -12.71 14.91
N ASN A 81 -9.25 -11.58 15.62
CA ASN A 81 -8.74 -10.33 15.08
C ASN A 81 -7.22 -10.32 14.96
N HIS A 82 -6.49 -10.98 15.86
CA HIS A 82 -5.05 -11.16 15.77
C HIS A 82 -4.68 -11.97 14.51
N ASP A 83 -5.32 -13.12 14.29
CA ASP A 83 -5.06 -13.96 13.13
C ASP A 83 -5.37 -13.23 11.81
N ARG A 84 -6.49 -12.49 11.77
CA ARG A 84 -6.84 -11.65 10.62
C ARG A 84 -5.82 -10.53 10.40
N MET A 85 -5.34 -9.89 11.46
CA MET A 85 -4.32 -8.84 11.36
C MET A 85 -3.02 -9.40 10.77
N SER A 86 -2.53 -10.53 11.29
CA SER A 86 -1.32 -11.20 10.78
C SER A 86 -1.47 -11.57 9.31
N PHE A 87 -2.62 -12.13 8.92
CA PHE A 87 -2.95 -12.42 7.52
C PHE A 87 -2.88 -11.16 6.65
N PHE A 88 -3.47 -10.04 7.08
CA PHE A 88 -3.46 -8.80 6.32
C PHE A 88 -2.06 -8.20 6.19
N GLU A 89 -1.20 -8.34 7.20
CA GLU A 89 0.18 -7.89 7.16
C GLU A 89 1.02 -8.69 6.16
N GLU A 90 0.89 -10.00 6.16
CA GLU A 90 1.57 -10.87 5.21
C GLU A 90 1.09 -10.63 3.78
N GLU A 91 -0.21 -10.49 3.59
CA GLU A 91 -0.80 -10.27 2.27
C GLU A 91 -0.39 -8.93 1.67
N ILE A 92 -0.38 -7.82 2.43
CA ILE A 92 0.07 -6.52 1.89
C ILE A 92 1.57 -6.54 1.55
N ALA A 93 2.39 -7.22 2.35
CA ALA A 93 3.81 -7.39 2.06
C ALA A 93 4.02 -8.18 0.76
N THR A 94 3.27 -9.28 0.59
CA THR A 94 3.26 -10.11 -0.63
C THR A 94 2.82 -9.31 -1.85
N ARG A 95 1.76 -8.49 -1.74
CA ARG A 95 1.28 -7.64 -2.84
C ARG A 95 2.30 -6.59 -3.27
N TRP A 96 3.01 -5.98 -2.32
CA TRP A 96 4.12 -5.09 -2.63
C TRP A 96 5.28 -5.83 -3.32
N ASP A 97 5.58 -7.06 -2.90
CA ASP A 97 6.61 -7.87 -3.56
C ASP A 97 6.19 -8.25 -4.98
N VAL A 98 4.96 -8.71 -5.19
CA VAL A 98 4.40 -8.97 -6.53
C VAL A 98 4.44 -7.73 -7.41
N TYR A 99 4.13 -6.53 -6.87
CA TYR A 99 4.25 -5.28 -7.61
C TYR A 99 5.69 -4.99 -8.07
N HIS A 100 6.67 -5.30 -7.21
CA HIS A 100 8.08 -5.05 -7.52
C HIS A 100 8.69 -6.09 -8.49
N THR A 101 8.28 -7.35 -8.40
CA THR A 101 8.87 -8.48 -9.15
C THR A 101 7.98 -8.94 -10.31
N GLY A 102 6.70 -9.17 -10.03
CA GLY A 102 5.75 -9.80 -10.95
C GLY A 102 4.98 -8.84 -11.87
N GLY A 103 5.19 -7.54 -11.70
CA GLY A 103 4.61 -6.51 -12.56
C GLY A 103 3.22 -6.01 -12.15
N THR A 104 2.84 -4.94 -12.83
CA THR A 104 1.65 -4.13 -12.52
C THR A 104 0.35 -4.90 -12.69
N LEU A 105 0.22 -5.65 -13.78
CA LEU A 105 -0.99 -6.42 -14.07
C LEU A 105 -1.29 -7.49 -13.01
N ARG A 106 -0.26 -8.18 -12.52
CA ARG A 106 -0.42 -9.16 -11.42
C ARG A 106 -0.81 -8.48 -10.12
N ALA A 107 -0.16 -7.35 -9.78
CA ALA A 107 -0.44 -6.60 -8.58
C ALA A 107 -1.85 -5.97 -8.56
N SER A 108 -2.41 -5.63 -9.74
CA SER A 108 -3.77 -5.06 -9.85
C SER A 108 -4.88 -6.09 -9.61
N ARG A 109 -4.60 -7.40 -9.83
CA ARG A 109 -5.62 -8.45 -9.70
C ARG A 109 -6.14 -8.54 -8.27
N GLY A 110 -7.46 -8.43 -8.11
CA GLY A 110 -8.15 -8.49 -6.82
C GLY A 110 -7.85 -7.32 -5.88
N LEU A 111 -7.11 -6.29 -6.30
CA LEU A 111 -6.74 -5.17 -5.44
C LEU A 111 -7.95 -4.36 -4.95
N ALA A 112 -8.96 -4.18 -5.80
CA ALA A 112 -10.19 -3.49 -5.42
C ALA A 112 -10.99 -4.27 -4.36
N MET A 113 -11.10 -5.59 -4.50
CA MET A 113 -11.73 -6.46 -3.50
C MET A 113 -10.95 -6.41 -2.18
N TRP A 114 -9.63 -6.55 -2.25
CA TRP A 114 -8.74 -6.43 -1.10
C TRP A 114 -8.93 -5.11 -0.33
N LEU A 115 -8.97 -3.98 -1.03
CA LEU A 115 -9.22 -2.67 -0.42
C LEU A 115 -10.61 -2.59 0.23
N GLY A 116 -11.62 -3.24 -0.35
CA GLY A 116 -12.94 -3.37 0.24
C GLY A 116 -12.91 -4.14 1.57
N GLU A 117 -12.23 -5.28 1.60
CA GLU A 117 -12.06 -6.10 2.80
C GLU A 117 -11.29 -5.36 3.89
N MET A 118 -10.19 -4.70 3.54
CA MET A 118 -9.39 -3.88 4.47
C MET A 118 -10.19 -2.71 5.04
N THR A 119 -11.00 -2.04 4.19
CA THR A 119 -11.87 -0.95 4.64
C THR A 119 -12.92 -1.43 5.64
N ASN A 120 -13.53 -2.59 5.37
CA ASN A 120 -14.51 -3.20 6.27
C ASN A 120 -13.86 -3.65 7.57
N PHE A 121 -12.66 -4.23 7.51
CA PHE A 121 -11.92 -4.62 8.70
C PHE A 121 -11.54 -3.42 9.56
N ALA A 122 -10.98 -2.35 8.98
CA ALA A 122 -10.63 -1.12 9.70
C ALA A 122 -11.85 -0.49 10.39
N ARG A 123 -13.02 -0.52 9.73
CA ARG A 123 -14.29 -0.06 10.30
C ARG A 123 -14.75 -0.94 11.46
N SER A 124 -14.70 -2.26 11.32
CA SER A 124 -15.10 -3.21 12.39
C SER A 124 -14.15 -3.18 13.59
N ALA A 125 -12.90 -2.79 13.38
CA ALA A 125 -11.89 -2.64 14.44
C ALA A 125 -12.02 -1.32 15.20
N GLN A 126 -12.92 -0.41 14.81
CA GLN A 126 -13.10 0.89 15.47
C GLN A 126 -13.39 0.70 16.97
N GLY A 127 -12.66 1.47 17.80
CA GLY A 127 -12.75 1.34 19.26
C GLY A 127 -12.01 0.14 19.87
N SER A 128 -11.34 -0.69 19.07
CA SER A 128 -10.48 -1.78 19.52
C SER A 128 -8.98 -1.38 19.48
N VAL A 129 -8.15 -2.17 20.16
CA VAL A 129 -6.67 -2.03 20.13
C VAL A 129 -6.07 -2.25 18.73
N TRP A 130 -6.84 -2.81 17.80
CA TRP A 130 -6.41 -3.10 16.42
C TRP A 130 -6.68 -1.97 15.44
N HIS A 131 -7.42 -0.93 15.84
CA HIS A 131 -7.93 0.09 14.92
C HIS A 131 -6.80 0.85 14.21
N GLU A 132 -5.84 1.39 14.95
CA GLU A 132 -4.72 2.14 14.38
C GLU A 132 -3.88 1.27 13.43
N ARG A 133 -3.63 0.01 13.82
CA ARG A 133 -2.87 -0.93 13.00
C ARG A 133 -3.62 -1.31 11.71
N ALA A 134 -4.94 -1.50 11.78
CA ALA A 134 -5.79 -1.73 10.62
C ALA A 134 -5.81 -0.52 9.66
N LEU A 135 -5.89 0.69 10.20
CA LEU A 135 -5.79 1.93 9.40
C LEU A 135 -4.41 2.06 8.75
N SER A 136 -3.32 1.72 9.46
CA SER A 136 -1.97 1.72 8.89
C SER A 136 -1.87 0.79 7.68
N LEU A 137 -2.36 -0.45 7.78
CA LEU A 137 -2.39 -1.41 6.66
C LEU A 137 -3.29 -0.93 5.51
N LEU A 138 -4.41 -0.30 5.81
CA LEU A 138 -5.29 0.29 4.81
C LEU A 138 -4.61 1.43 4.06
N SER A 139 -3.86 2.31 4.76
CA SER A 139 -3.06 3.35 4.13
C SER A 139 -1.99 2.77 3.20
N MET A 140 -1.25 1.73 3.65
CA MET A 140 -0.26 1.02 2.82
C MET A 140 -0.91 0.40 1.57
N SER A 141 -2.13 -0.12 1.70
CA SER A 141 -2.90 -0.69 0.59
C SER A 141 -3.31 0.38 -0.44
N TYR A 142 -3.72 1.57 0.01
CA TYR A 142 -3.97 2.70 -0.89
C TYR A 142 -2.69 3.24 -1.55
N GLN A 143 -1.55 3.22 -0.85
CA GLN A 143 -0.26 3.57 -1.46
C GLN A 143 0.12 2.58 -2.58
N LEU A 144 -0.17 1.27 -2.39
CA LEU A 144 0.00 0.27 -3.43
C LEU A 144 -0.94 0.54 -4.62
N GLN A 145 -2.22 0.81 -4.36
CA GLN A 145 -3.18 1.17 -5.42
C GLN A 145 -2.71 2.38 -6.21
N SER A 146 -2.25 3.44 -5.54
CA SER A 146 -1.70 4.63 -6.20
C SER A 146 -0.55 4.26 -7.13
N SER A 147 0.39 3.41 -6.66
CA SER A 147 1.55 3.00 -7.46
C SER A 147 1.17 2.12 -8.65
N VAL A 148 0.25 1.17 -8.47
CA VAL A 148 -0.26 0.30 -9.53
C VAL A 148 -1.02 1.11 -10.58
N SER A 149 -1.95 1.97 -10.15
CA SER A 149 -2.77 2.80 -11.05
C SER A 149 -1.92 3.77 -11.85
N ARG A 150 -0.90 4.37 -11.24
CA ARG A 150 0.08 5.22 -11.92
C ARG A 150 0.79 4.47 -13.05
N ASP A 151 1.27 3.25 -12.80
CA ASP A 151 1.98 2.46 -13.79
C ASP A 151 1.08 1.95 -14.93
N MET A 152 -0.23 1.85 -14.67
CA MET A 152 -1.29 1.62 -15.67
C MET A 152 -1.78 2.91 -16.34
N MET A 153 -1.13 4.04 -16.07
CA MET A 153 -1.49 5.37 -16.58
C MET A 153 -2.92 5.82 -16.19
N GLN A 154 -3.49 5.23 -15.14
CA GLN A 154 -4.80 5.59 -14.56
C GLN A 154 -4.59 6.67 -13.49
N TYR A 155 -4.18 7.86 -13.90
CA TYR A 155 -3.71 8.90 -12.99
C TYR A 155 -4.77 9.41 -12.02
N ASP A 156 -6.03 9.56 -12.45
CA ASP A 156 -7.13 9.98 -11.57
C ASP A 156 -7.34 9.01 -10.40
N LEU A 157 -7.24 7.70 -10.69
CA LEU A 157 -7.31 6.67 -9.66
C LEU A 157 -6.07 6.69 -8.74
N ALA A 158 -4.89 6.96 -9.29
CA ALA A 158 -3.67 7.10 -8.52
C ALA A 158 -3.76 8.27 -7.53
N HIS A 159 -4.21 9.45 -7.98
CA HIS A 159 -4.44 10.64 -7.14
C HIS A 159 -5.51 10.40 -6.07
N THR A 160 -6.59 9.71 -6.44
CA THR A 160 -7.65 9.37 -5.47
C THR A 160 -7.12 8.44 -4.38
N ALA A 161 -6.33 7.44 -4.75
CA ALA A 161 -5.72 6.51 -3.79
C ALA A 161 -4.69 7.21 -2.89
N PHE A 162 -3.86 8.09 -3.46
CA PHE A 162 -2.95 8.94 -2.68
C PHE A 162 -3.71 9.75 -1.62
N LYS A 163 -4.76 10.48 -2.01
CA LYS A 163 -5.56 11.31 -1.08
C LYS A 163 -6.11 10.49 0.09
N LYS A 164 -6.56 9.25 -0.17
CA LYS A 164 -7.05 8.33 0.87
C LYS A 164 -5.91 7.89 1.79
N ALA A 165 -4.76 7.47 1.23
CA ALA A 165 -3.60 7.07 2.00
C ALA A 165 -3.09 8.20 2.91
N TYR A 166 -2.93 9.40 2.36
CA TYR A 166 -2.47 10.58 3.09
C TYR A 166 -3.42 11.00 4.21
N ARG A 167 -4.75 10.97 3.95
CA ARG A 167 -5.76 11.28 4.96
C ARG A 167 -5.67 10.34 6.16
N ILE A 168 -5.54 9.03 5.90
CA ILE A 168 -5.39 8.04 6.98
C ILE A 168 -4.07 8.26 7.74
N ALA A 169 -2.97 8.50 7.05
CA ALA A 169 -1.69 8.80 7.67
C ALA A 169 -1.76 10.04 8.59
N LYS A 170 -2.51 11.06 8.16
CA LYS A 170 -2.76 12.28 8.96
C LYS A 170 -3.64 11.98 10.17
N GLU A 171 -4.67 11.14 10.04
CA GLU A 171 -5.54 10.71 11.15
C GLU A 171 -4.73 9.95 12.22
N LEU A 172 -3.79 9.11 11.79
CA LEU A 172 -2.88 8.37 12.67
C LEU A 172 -1.74 9.24 13.24
N ASN A 173 -1.59 10.48 12.78
CA ASN A 173 -0.43 11.33 13.07
C ASN A 173 0.91 10.64 12.74
N ASP A 174 0.92 9.77 11.72
CA ASP A 174 2.09 9.04 11.25
C ASP A 174 2.83 9.84 10.17
N SER A 175 3.89 10.53 10.60
CA SER A 175 4.69 11.41 9.73
C SER A 175 5.41 10.63 8.62
N GLU A 176 5.88 9.40 8.89
CA GLU A 176 6.57 8.58 7.89
C GLU A 176 5.61 8.12 6.79
N MET A 177 4.42 7.70 7.17
CA MET A 177 3.36 7.32 6.23
C MET A 177 2.85 8.51 5.42
N MET A 178 2.78 9.70 6.02
CA MET A 178 2.49 10.96 5.33
C MET A 178 3.57 11.26 4.27
N ALA A 179 4.85 11.20 4.65
CA ALA A 179 5.97 11.41 3.74
C ALA A 179 6.00 10.38 2.60
N ALA A 180 5.75 9.10 2.89
CA ALA A 180 5.67 8.04 1.88
C ALA A 180 4.53 8.27 0.87
N SER A 181 3.38 8.77 1.34
CA SER A 181 2.25 9.11 0.47
C SER A 181 2.59 10.31 -0.44
N LEU A 182 3.14 11.39 0.12
CA LEU A 182 3.58 12.57 -0.64
C LEU A 182 4.65 12.23 -1.67
N ALA A 183 5.59 11.35 -1.33
CA ALA A 183 6.63 10.91 -2.25
C ALA A 183 6.05 10.17 -3.47
N ARG A 184 5.05 9.31 -3.27
CA ARG A 184 4.39 8.59 -4.36
C ARG A 184 3.58 9.51 -5.26
N GLU A 185 2.95 10.52 -4.68
CA GLU A 185 2.26 11.56 -5.45
C GLU A 185 3.25 12.36 -6.30
N GLY A 186 4.38 12.79 -5.72
CA GLY A 186 5.43 13.45 -6.46
C GLY A 186 5.94 12.62 -7.64
N VAL A 187 6.15 11.30 -7.45
CA VAL A 187 6.51 10.40 -8.55
C VAL A 187 5.39 10.30 -9.61
N THR A 188 4.13 10.36 -9.22
CA THR A 188 3.00 10.38 -10.16
C THR A 188 3.01 11.64 -11.01
N LEU A 189 3.22 12.80 -10.38
CA LEU A 189 3.33 14.10 -11.06
C LEU A 189 4.52 14.18 -12.03
N ILE A 190 5.68 13.62 -11.65
CA ILE A 190 6.84 13.51 -12.58
C ILE A 190 6.43 12.76 -13.86
N GLN A 191 5.64 11.71 -13.73
CA GLN A 191 5.19 10.89 -14.88
C GLN A 191 4.12 11.57 -15.74
N GLN A 192 3.41 12.54 -15.19
CA GLN A 192 2.49 13.40 -15.91
C GLN A 192 3.16 14.66 -16.51
N GLU A 193 4.49 14.69 -16.52
CA GLU A 193 5.30 15.83 -16.97
C GLU A 193 5.06 17.13 -16.14
N GLN A 194 4.59 16.97 -14.89
CA GLN A 194 4.33 18.07 -13.95
C GLN A 194 5.46 18.18 -12.91
N ALA A 195 6.71 18.20 -13.38
CA ALA A 195 7.88 18.13 -12.53
C ALA A 195 7.99 19.30 -11.52
N ALA A 196 7.58 20.51 -11.90
CA ALA A 196 7.58 21.67 -11.01
C ALA A 196 6.63 21.48 -9.81
N GLU A 197 5.45 20.89 -10.04
CA GLU A 197 4.52 20.55 -8.95
C GLU A 197 5.05 19.37 -8.11
N ALA A 198 5.65 18.37 -8.76
CA ALA A 198 6.27 17.24 -8.08
C ALA A 198 7.33 17.69 -7.07
N ILE A 199 8.16 18.69 -7.38
CA ILE A 199 9.16 19.26 -6.47
C ILE A 199 8.50 19.73 -5.17
N ARG A 200 7.33 20.36 -5.22
CA ARG A 200 6.62 20.84 -4.02
C ARG A 200 6.23 19.68 -3.10
N PHE A 201 5.63 18.60 -3.65
CA PHE A 201 5.23 17.42 -2.89
C PHE A 201 6.44 16.67 -2.32
N LEU A 202 7.49 16.50 -3.13
CA LEU A 202 8.71 15.80 -2.72
C LEU A 202 9.51 16.58 -1.69
N THR A 203 9.57 17.91 -1.79
CA THR A 203 10.21 18.76 -0.79
C THR A 203 9.45 18.67 0.53
N ALA A 204 8.12 18.72 0.52
CA ALA A 204 7.32 18.53 1.73
C ALA A 204 7.57 17.14 2.37
N ALA A 205 7.64 16.08 1.56
CA ALA A 205 8.00 14.74 2.04
C ALA A 205 9.41 14.69 2.65
N TYR A 206 10.37 15.35 2.00
CA TYR A 206 11.76 15.41 2.47
C TYR A 206 11.86 16.12 3.83
N GLU A 207 11.20 17.27 4.00
CA GLU A 207 11.20 18.02 5.25
C GLU A 207 10.66 17.18 6.42
N ILE A 208 9.58 16.43 6.20
CA ILE A 208 9.03 15.51 7.21
C ILE A 208 10.05 14.45 7.64
N THR A 209 10.88 13.96 6.71
CA THR A 209 11.84 12.88 7.00
C THR A 209 13.17 13.37 7.60
N LYS A 210 13.46 14.67 7.66
CA LYS A 210 14.74 15.19 8.17
C LYS A 210 15.06 14.79 9.59
N GLY A 211 14.07 14.76 10.47
CA GLY A 211 14.21 14.35 11.88
C GLY A 211 13.82 12.88 12.15
N GLY A 212 13.40 12.14 11.12
CA GLY A 212 12.82 10.81 11.26
C GLY A 212 13.86 9.68 11.23
N LYS A 213 13.38 8.48 11.61
CA LYS A 213 14.16 7.24 11.69
C LYS A 213 14.11 6.41 10.39
N THR A 214 13.66 7.00 9.26
CA THR A 214 13.48 6.32 7.97
C THR A 214 14.42 6.87 6.89
N PRO A 215 15.73 6.62 7.00
CA PRO A 215 16.71 7.09 6.03
C PRO A 215 16.48 6.51 4.62
N PHE A 216 16.02 5.26 4.47
CA PHE A 216 15.73 4.70 3.15
C PHE A 216 14.54 5.37 2.45
N LEU A 217 13.51 5.76 3.20
CA LEU A 217 12.42 6.59 2.65
C LEU A 217 12.96 7.95 2.19
N ARG A 218 13.83 8.59 3.00
CA ARG A 218 14.50 9.84 2.64
C ARG A 218 15.33 9.69 1.38
N GLY A 219 16.09 8.60 1.25
CA GLY A 219 16.88 8.30 0.06
C GLY A 219 16.01 8.15 -1.19
N PHE A 220 14.88 7.46 -1.07
CA PHE A 220 13.89 7.33 -2.15
C PHE A 220 13.31 8.69 -2.57
N ILE A 221 12.99 9.57 -1.61
CA ILE A 221 12.49 10.92 -1.88
C ILE A 221 13.56 11.74 -2.63
N LEU A 222 14.82 11.67 -2.21
CA LEU A 222 15.93 12.35 -2.87
C LEU A 222 16.14 11.87 -4.32
N GLN A 223 15.98 10.57 -4.59
CA GLN A 223 16.00 10.03 -5.95
C GLN A 223 14.86 10.60 -6.81
N ALA A 224 13.65 10.74 -6.24
CA ALA A 224 12.54 11.32 -6.97
C ALA A 224 12.73 12.83 -7.19
N LEU A 225 13.29 13.53 -6.20
CA LEU A 225 13.65 14.96 -6.34
C LEU A 225 14.70 15.17 -7.43
N SER A 226 15.72 14.31 -7.53
CA SER A 226 16.75 14.46 -8.58
C SER A 226 16.14 14.37 -9.98
N GLU A 227 15.21 13.41 -10.20
CA GLU A 227 14.48 13.30 -11.48
C GLU A 227 13.64 14.54 -11.77
N ALA A 228 12.93 15.07 -10.76
CA ALA A 228 12.12 16.27 -10.93
C ALA A 228 12.98 17.52 -11.24
N TYR A 229 14.12 17.68 -10.56
CA TYR A 229 15.08 18.76 -10.85
C TYR A 229 15.73 18.60 -12.22
N ALA A 230 16.08 17.38 -12.62
CA ALA A 230 16.61 17.13 -13.98
C ALA A 230 15.59 17.57 -15.05
N LYS A 231 14.30 17.19 -14.89
CA LYS A 231 13.22 17.58 -15.83
C LYS A 231 12.93 19.07 -15.88
N THR A 232 13.25 19.82 -14.82
CA THR A 232 13.10 21.28 -14.79
C THR A 232 14.40 22.02 -15.14
N GLY A 233 15.47 21.29 -15.56
CA GLY A 233 16.74 21.87 -15.96
C GLY A 233 17.60 22.36 -14.79
N GLN A 234 17.28 21.99 -13.56
CA GLN A 234 18.01 22.38 -12.35
C GLN A 234 19.14 21.37 -12.08
N HIS A 235 20.24 21.50 -12.83
CA HIS A 235 21.34 20.54 -12.85
C HIS A 235 22.03 20.38 -11.48
N GLN A 236 22.27 21.51 -10.80
CA GLN A 236 22.98 21.52 -9.53
C GLN A 236 22.17 20.81 -8.44
N GLU A 237 20.89 21.13 -8.31
CA GLU A 237 19.95 20.55 -7.35
C GLU A 237 19.76 19.05 -7.61
N CYS A 238 19.70 18.65 -8.88
CA CYS A 238 19.63 17.25 -9.27
C CYS A 238 20.81 16.45 -8.69
N TRP A 239 22.05 16.88 -8.97
CA TRP A 239 23.22 16.16 -8.49
C TRP A 239 23.45 16.28 -6.98
N GLN A 240 23.02 17.38 -6.34
CA GLN A 240 23.01 17.50 -4.88
C GLN A 240 22.09 16.46 -4.23
N CYS A 241 20.89 16.25 -4.77
CA CYS A 241 19.96 15.21 -4.29
C CYS A 241 20.59 13.81 -4.39
N ILE A 242 21.24 13.50 -5.50
CA ILE A 242 21.94 12.22 -5.68
C ILE A 242 23.04 12.06 -4.63
N THR A 243 23.89 13.08 -4.44
CA THR A 243 24.99 13.04 -3.46
C THR A 243 24.45 12.81 -2.03
N LEU A 244 23.35 13.46 -1.67
CA LEU A 244 22.71 13.26 -0.37
C LEU A 244 22.14 11.86 -0.23
N ALA A 245 21.56 11.31 -1.31
CA ALA A 245 21.03 9.95 -1.30
C ALA A 245 22.14 8.89 -1.16
N GLU A 246 23.30 9.08 -1.81
CA GLU A 246 24.46 8.20 -1.67
C GLU A 246 24.98 8.17 -0.23
N ARG A 247 25.10 9.33 0.42
CA ARG A 247 25.55 9.42 1.83
C ARG A 247 24.66 8.63 2.81
N ILE A 248 23.39 8.44 2.50
CA ILE A 248 22.50 7.64 3.32
C ILE A 248 22.94 6.17 3.35
N LEU A 249 23.43 5.63 2.22
CA LEU A 249 23.87 4.22 2.14
C LEU A 249 25.26 3.98 2.72
N GLU A 250 26.04 5.02 2.97
CA GLU A 250 27.37 4.93 3.60
C GLU A 250 27.27 4.70 5.13
N ARG A 251 26.07 4.79 5.73
CA ARG A 251 25.87 4.70 7.17
C ARG A 251 25.39 3.30 7.57
N PRO A 252 26.21 2.50 8.29
CA PRO A 252 25.87 1.11 8.67
C PRO A 252 24.70 0.98 9.67
N GLU A 253 24.39 2.03 10.43
CA GLU A 253 23.29 2.05 11.38
C GLU A 253 21.90 1.89 10.76
N HIS A 254 21.79 1.99 9.46
CA HIS A 254 20.52 1.88 8.72
C HIS A 254 20.16 0.45 8.30
N ALA A 255 21.02 -0.53 8.59
CA ALA A 255 20.82 -1.92 8.17
C ALA A 255 19.55 -2.59 8.76
N GLN A 256 19.02 -2.05 9.86
CA GLN A 256 17.84 -2.59 10.53
C GLN A 256 16.50 -1.97 10.07
N GLU A 257 16.53 -0.93 9.25
CA GLU A 257 15.31 -0.30 8.73
C GLU A 257 14.59 -1.21 7.73
N ARG A 258 13.27 -1.34 7.86
CA ARG A 258 12.44 -2.03 6.88
C ARG A 258 12.38 -1.24 5.57
N ASN A 259 13.20 -1.61 4.59
CA ASN A 259 13.32 -0.91 3.30
C ASN A 259 12.14 -1.23 2.36
N LEU A 260 10.97 -0.64 2.61
CA LEU A 260 9.78 -0.79 1.78
C LEU A 260 9.89 -0.08 0.41
N THR A 261 10.84 0.86 0.29
CA THR A 261 11.07 1.62 -0.95
C THR A 261 12.05 0.90 -1.88
N ARG A 262 12.72 -0.15 -1.38
CA ARG A 262 13.80 -0.86 -2.11
C ARG A 262 14.96 0.08 -2.52
N PHE A 263 15.18 1.14 -1.73
CA PHE A 263 16.28 2.05 -1.90
C PHE A 263 17.63 1.34 -1.61
N ASN A 264 18.56 1.35 -2.57
CA ASN A 264 19.87 0.71 -2.47
C ASN A 264 20.85 1.32 -3.50
N ILE A 265 22.11 0.87 -3.50
CA ILE A 265 23.14 1.39 -4.40
C ILE A 265 22.79 1.18 -5.89
N ALA A 266 22.19 0.05 -6.26
CA ALA A 266 21.78 -0.18 -7.65
C ALA A 266 20.66 0.79 -8.08
N SER A 267 19.72 1.11 -7.18
CA SER A 267 18.66 2.08 -7.46
C SER A 267 19.17 3.50 -7.60
N ILE A 268 20.18 3.93 -6.82
CA ILE A 268 20.84 5.24 -7.00
C ILE A 268 21.62 5.28 -8.31
N THR A 269 22.40 4.26 -8.63
CA THR A 269 23.15 4.19 -9.88
C THR A 269 22.20 4.24 -11.08
N ALA A 270 21.06 3.53 -10.99
CA ALA A 270 19.99 3.62 -11.99
C ALA A 270 19.46 5.05 -12.13
N GLN A 271 19.18 5.72 -11.01
CA GLN A 271 18.66 7.09 -11.05
C GLN A 271 19.67 8.08 -11.65
N LYS A 272 20.97 7.94 -11.34
CA LYS A 272 22.01 8.74 -11.99
C LYS A 272 21.98 8.60 -13.51
N GLY A 273 21.78 7.37 -14.01
CA GLY A 273 21.65 7.13 -15.44
C GLY A 273 20.38 7.76 -16.04
N VAL A 274 19.26 7.67 -15.33
CA VAL A 274 18.00 8.33 -15.72
C VAL A 274 18.15 9.84 -15.80
N ASP A 275 18.73 10.45 -14.78
CA ASP A 275 18.95 11.88 -14.71
C ASP A 275 19.89 12.37 -15.83
N ALA A 276 20.95 11.59 -16.12
CA ALA A 276 21.86 11.87 -17.22
C ALA A 276 21.14 11.83 -18.60
N VAL A 277 20.21 10.89 -18.83
CA VAL A 277 19.36 10.89 -20.06
C VAL A 277 18.57 12.20 -20.16
N ILE A 278 17.91 12.60 -19.08
CA ILE A 278 17.06 13.79 -19.03
C ILE A 278 17.90 15.05 -19.28
N LEU A 279 19.10 15.10 -18.70
CA LEU A 279 20.05 16.21 -18.85
C LEU A 279 20.88 16.16 -20.16
N LYS A 280 20.60 15.16 -21.03
CA LYS A 280 21.23 14.93 -22.33
C LYS A 280 22.74 14.60 -22.27
N ASP A 281 23.22 14.10 -21.13
CA ASP A 281 24.57 13.53 -20.99
C ASP A 281 24.50 12.02 -21.33
N TYR A 282 24.33 11.73 -22.62
CA TYR A 282 23.93 10.40 -23.09
C TYR A 282 25.04 9.36 -22.94
N ASP A 283 26.31 9.71 -23.16
CA ASP A 283 27.43 8.78 -22.97
C ASP A 283 27.50 8.31 -21.53
N ARG A 284 27.45 9.24 -20.61
CA ARG A 284 27.42 8.96 -19.18
C ARG A 284 26.18 8.17 -18.77
N ALA A 285 25.03 8.47 -19.36
CA ALA A 285 23.77 7.77 -19.09
C ALA A 285 23.89 6.27 -19.41
N ILE A 286 24.43 5.91 -20.59
CA ILE A 286 24.61 4.53 -21.02
C ILE A 286 25.50 3.76 -20.04
N VAL A 287 26.66 4.34 -19.68
CA VAL A 287 27.60 3.72 -18.72
C VAL A 287 26.95 3.48 -17.36
N LEU A 288 26.19 4.45 -16.84
CA LEU A 288 25.53 4.35 -15.54
C LEU A 288 24.39 3.33 -15.55
N ILE A 289 23.60 3.30 -16.63
CA ILE A 289 22.51 2.34 -16.78
C ILE A 289 23.09 0.93 -16.86
N ASP A 290 24.12 0.68 -17.67
CA ASP A 290 24.77 -0.61 -17.79
C ASP A 290 25.35 -1.08 -16.44
N LYS A 291 26.07 -0.19 -15.75
CA LYS A 291 26.59 -0.47 -14.40
C LYS A 291 25.46 -0.82 -13.42
N SER A 292 24.34 -0.12 -13.51
CA SER A 292 23.18 -0.42 -12.66
C SER A 292 22.58 -1.81 -13.00
N LEU A 293 22.40 -2.13 -14.28
CA LEU A 293 21.78 -3.38 -14.74
C LEU A 293 22.56 -4.63 -14.32
N VAL A 294 23.88 -4.53 -14.16
CA VAL A 294 24.75 -5.61 -13.63
C VAL A 294 24.36 -5.98 -12.20
N HIS A 295 24.06 -4.98 -11.36
CA HIS A 295 23.74 -5.14 -9.94
C HIS A 295 22.24 -5.12 -9.66
N TYR A 296 21.43 -4.88 -10.68
CA TYR A 296 19.97 -4.79 -10.53
C TYR A 296 19.38 -6.18 -10.39
N ASP A 297 18.53 -6.36 -9.39
CA ASP A 297 17.83 -7.63 -9.16
C ASP A 297 17.14 -8.11 -10.45
N PRO A 298 17.52 -9.28 -11.02
CA PRO A 298 16.99 -9.78 -12.28
C PRO A 298 15.48 -10.05 -12.22
N THR A 299 14.92 -10.29 -11.05
CA THR A 299 13.47 -10.51 -10.87
C THR A 299 12.65 -9.23 -11.00
N ARG A 300 13.27 -8.07 -10.92
CA ARG A 300 12.61 -6.77 -11.04
C ARG A 300 12.46 -6.35 -12.51
N ILE A 301 11.78 -7.17 -13.30
CA ILE A 301 11.65 -7.02 -14.76
C ILE A 301 11.11 -5.64 -15.14
N ARG A 302 10.11 -5.11 -14.41
CA ARG A 302 9.55 -3.79 -14.69
C ARG A 302 10.57 -2.65 -14.58
N GLY A 303 11.41 -2.67 -13.54
CA GLY A 303 12.47 -1.68 -13.37
C GLY A 303 13.53 -1.78 -14.45
N ARG A 304 13.91 -3.01 -14.83
CA ARG A 304 14.85 -3.28 -15.92
C ARG A 304 14.30 -2.78 -17.27
N ALA A 305 13.04 -3.09 -17.60
CA ALA A 305 12.39 -2.61 -18.81
C ALA A 305 12.44 -1.07 -18.93
N ARG A 306 12.17 -0.36 -17.81
CA ARG A 306 12.27 1.10 -17.75
C ARG A 306 13.69 1.59 -18.06
N LEU A 307 14.71 0.98 -17.45
CA LEU A 307 16.10 1.41 -17.63
C LEU A 307 16.58 1.15 -19.05
N ILE A 308 16.22 0.00 -19.62
CA ILE A 308 16.58 -0.35 -21.00
C ILE A 308 15.88 0.60 -22.00
N ALA A 309 14.62 0.98 -21.76
CA ALA A 309 13.93 1.98 -22.58
C ALA A 309 14.63 3.34 -22.53
N GLN A 310 15.11 3.77 -21.35
CA GLN A 310 15.88 5.00 -21.22
C GLN A 310 17.27 4.92 -21.87
N LYS A 311 17.89 3.73 -21.86
CA LYS A 311 19.13 3.51 -22.61
C LYS A 311 18.90 3.63 -24.13
N ALA A 312 17.74 3.16 -24.63
CA ALA A 312 17.37 3.36 -26.04
C ALA A 312 17.24 4.85 -26.40
N GLU A 313 16.66 5.65 -25.50
CA GLU A 313 16.59 7.12 -25.65
C GLU A 313 17.99 7.76 -25.68
N ALA A 314 18.92 7.29 -24.84
CA ALA A 314 20.29 7.77 -24.84
C ALA A 314 21.01 7.45 -26.19
N TYR A 315 20.86 6.23 -26.70
CA TYR A 315 21.39 5.88 -28.04
C TYR A 315 20.79 6.74 -29.14
N HIS A 316 19.48 7.03 -29.07
CA HIS A 316 18.85 7.99 -29.99
C HIS A 316 19.48 9.36 -29.88
N GLY A 317 19.70 9.86 -28.68
CA GLY A 317 20.34 11.17 -28.45
C GLY A 317 21.75 11.26 -29.02
N LEU A 318 22.49 10.15 -29.14
CA LEU A 318 23.81 10.03 -29.80
C LEU A 318 23.72 9.79 -31.31
N GLY A 319 22.51 9.69 -31.88
CA GLY A 319 22.36 9.37 -33.31
C GLY A 319 22.60 7.89 -33.66
N MET A 320 22.74 7.02 -32.68
CA MET A 320 23.01 5.58 -32.86
C MET A 320 21.70 4.80 -33.09
N LEU A 321 21.12 4.95 -34.30
CA LEU A 321 19.77 4.48 -34.62
C LEU A 321 19.56 2.98 -34.37
N ASP A 322 20.43 2.12 -34.91
CA ASP A 322 20.28 0.68 -34.79
C ASP A 322 20.38 0.20 -33.35
N ALA A 323 21.32 0.74 -32.56
CA ALA A 323 21.46 0.45 -31.14
C ALA A 323 20.22 0.91 -30.36
N SER A 324 19.67 2.07 -30.69
CA SER A 324 18.43 2.58 -30.12
C SER A 324 17.26 1.63 -30.36
N MET A 325 17.06 1.20 -31.60
CA MET A 325 15.95 0.32 -31.98
C MET A 325 16.07 -1.07 -31.36
N MET A 326 17.24 -1.69 -31.42
CA MET A 326 17.47 -2.99 -30.77
C MET A 326 17.19 -2.94 -29.24
N THR A 327 17.69 -1.89 -28.62
CA THR A 327 17.50 -1.68 -27.17
C THR A 327 16.01 -1.41 -26.85
N ALA A 328 15.30 -0.66 -27.69
CA ALA A 328 13.86 -0.41 -27.54
C ALA A 328 13.03 -1.69 -27.70
N GLU A 329 13.39 -2.59 -28.63
CA GLU A 329 12.74 -3.89 -28.80
C GLU A 329 12.90 -4.79 -27.55
N GLU A 330 14.11 -4.85 -26.98
CA GLU A 330 14.36 -5.56 -25.72
C GLU A 330 13.49 -5.00 -24.59
N ALA A 331 13.46 -3.68 -24.45
CA ALA A 331 12.62 -3.02 -23.44
C ALA A 331 11.12 -3.30 -23.64
N LEU A 332 10.66 -3.36 -24.90
CA LEU A 332 9.26 -3.64 -25.25
C LEU A 332 8.84 -5.06 -24.84
N ILE A 333 9.67 -6.05 -25.15
CA ILE A 333 9.43 -7.45 -24.75
C ILE A 333 9.29 -7.56 -23.22
N LEU A 334 10.22 -6.97 -22.49
CA LEU A 334 10.16 -6.96 -21.02
C LEU A 334 8.94 -6.20 -20.50
N ALA A 335 8.59 -5.04 -21.09
CA ALA A 335 7.44 -4.25 -20.67
C ALA A 335 6.13 -5.02 -20.84
N HIS A 336 5.95 -5.74 -21.95
CA HIS A 336 4.77 -6.57 -22.18
C HIS A 336 4.68 -7.74 -21.20
N SER A 337 5.79 -8.41 -20.88
CA SER A 337 5.80 -9.55 -19.96
C SER A 337 5.29 -9.20 -18.55
N VAL A 338 5.35 -7.93 -18.15
CA VAL A 338 4.92 -7.45 -16.83
C VAL A 338 3.73 -6.47 -16.88
N GLY A 339 3.18 -6.20 -18.06
CA GLY A 339 2.06 -5.27 -18.23
C GLY A 339 2.41 -3.82 -17.84
N SER A 340 3.57 -3.32 -18.28
CA SER A 340 4.01 -1.94 -18.00
C SER A 340 3.58 -0.99 -19.12
N ASP A 341 2.32 -0.55 -19.10
CA ASP A 341 1.75 0.36 -20.13
C ASP A 341 2.58 1.64 -20.27
N ARG A 342 3.11 2.14 -19.16
CA ARG A 342 3.98 3.31 -19.17
C ARG A 342 5.27 3.12 -19.96
N THR A 343 5.94 1.97 -19.82
CA THR A 343 7.17 1.70 -20.57
C THR A 343 6.85 1.51 -22.04
N VAL A 344 5.75 0.83 -22.37
CA VAL A 344 5.25 0.70 -23.75
C VAL A 344 4.95 2.07 -24.35
N ALA A 345 4.26 2.97 -23.62
CA ALA A 345 3.98 4.33 -24.08
C ALA A 345 5.26 5.13 -24.35
N ARG A 346 6.28 4.99 -23.49
CA ARG A 346 7.60 5.61 -23.68
C ARG A 346 8.29 5.15 -24.97
N ILE A 347 8.29 3.84 -25.22
CA ILE A 347 8.85 3.26 -26.46
C ILE A 347 8.06 3.73 -27.69
N ARG A 348 6.72 3.82 -27.59
CA ARG A 348 5.89 4.38 -28.66
C ARG A 348 6.27 5.84 -28.98
N GLN A 349 6.53 6.64 -27.96
CA GLN A 349 6.95 8.03 -28.15
C GLN A 349 8.31 8.12 -28.83
N LEU A 350 9.30 7.29 -28.43
CA LEU A 350 10.61 7.21 -29.09
C LEU A 350 10.45 6.80 -30.56
N HIS A 351 9.66 5.74 -30.84
CA HIS A 351 9.37 5.31 -32.19
C HIS A 351 8.70 6.41 -33.03
N ALA A 352 7.71 7.11 -32.49
CA ALA A 352 7.02 8.20 -33.19
C ALA A 352 7.99 9.33 -33.60
N THR A 353 8.94 9.68 -32.70
CA THR A 353 9.99 10.67 -33.01
C THR A 353 10.87 10.20 -34.18
N LEU A 354 11.29 8.92 -34.17
CA LEU A 354 12.16 8.38 -35.21
C LEU A 354 11.40 8.11 -36.52
N ALA A 355 10.14 7.73 -36.46
CA ALA A 355 9.32 7.50 -37.66
C ALA A 355 9.18 8.75 -38.55
N THR A 356 9.25 9.93 -37.97
CA THR A 356 9.21 11.21 -38.71
C THR A 356 10.49 11.52 -39.48
N SER A 357 11.65 11.12 -38.96
CA SER A 357 12.97 11.41 -39.54
C SER A 357 13.59 10.22 -40.29
N SER A 358 13.33 9.00 -39.83
CA SER A 358 14.00 7.77 -40.27
C SER A 358 13.03 6.61 -40.49
N GLY A 359 11.76 6.89 -40.80
CA GLY A 359 10.70 5.87 -40.92
C GLY A 359 10.89 4.82 -41.99
N LYS A 360 11.79 5.07 -42.97
CA LYS A 360 12.16 4.11 -44.02
C LYS A 360 13.21 3.10 -43.58
N GLU A 361 13.87 3.32 -42.47
CA GLU A 361 14.89 2.42 -41.96
C GLU A 361 14.25 1.12 -41.46
N PRO A 362 14.80 -0.06 -41.85
CA PRO A 362 14.22 -1.37 -41.53
C PRO A 362 14.04 -1.59 -40.00
N SER A 363 14.98 -1.10 -39.19
CA SER A 363 14.92 -1.23 -37.74
C SER A 363 13.76 -0.45 -37.13
N VAL A 364 13.47 0.77 -37.63
CA VAL A 364 12.33 1.60 -37.21
C VAL A 364 11.00 0.96 -37.60
N ALA A 365 10.90 0.47 -38.87
CA ALA A 365 9.70 -0.18 -39.36
C ALA A 365 9.39 -1.49 -38.58
N ARG A 366 10.42 -2.25 -38.19
CA ARG A 366 10.29 -3.48 -37.40
C ARG A 366 9.74 -3.15 -35.98
N LEU A 367 10.27 -2.17 -35.28
CA LEU A 367 9.75 -1.75 -33.98
C LEU A 367 8.30 -1.29 -34.10
N GLY A 368 7.94 -0.55 -35.16
CA GLY A 368 6.57 -0.15 -35.44
C GLY A 368 5.61 -1.35 -35.58
N THR A 369 6.04 -2.40 -36.27
CA THR A 369 5.28 -3.65 -36.38
C THR A 369 5.08 -4.32 -35.03
N LEU A 370 6.12 -4.43 -34.20
CA LEU A 370 6.04 -5.01 -32.86
C LEU A 370 5.08 -4.23 -31.95
N LEU A 371 5.06 -2.90 -32.04
CA LEU A 371 4.15 -2.04 -31.29
C LEU A 371 2.67 -2.19 -31.69
N THR A 372 2.39 -2.68 -32.90
CA THR A 372 1.02 -2.91 -33.39
C THR A 372 0.52 -4.34 -33.17
N GLN A 373 1.40 -5.33 -33.19
CA GLN A 373 1.05 -6.76 -33.07
C GLN A 373 0.67 -7.19 -31.63
N GLN A 374 1.02 -6.42 -30.64
CA GLN A 374 0.86 -6.77 -29.22
C GLN A 374 -0.16 -5.85 -28.51
N ARG A 375 -1.33 -5.67 -29.16
CA ARG A 375 -2.51 -5.03 -28.53
C ARG A 375 -3.39 -6.01 -27.80
#